data_a99c0318696e544a4bc49093526639ad
#
_entry.id   a99c0318696e544a4bc49093526639ad
#
_cell.length_a   1.000
_cell.length_b   1.000
_cell.length_c   1.000
_cell.angle_alpha   90.00
_cell.angle_beta   90.00
_cell.angle_gamma   90.00
#
_symmetry.space_group_name_H-M   'P 1'
#
loop_
_entity.id
_entity.type
_entity.pdbx_description
1 polymer ?
#
loop_
_entity_poly.entity_id
_entity_poly.type
_entity_poly.pdbx_seq_one_letter_code
_entity_poly.pdbx_strand_id
1 'polypeptide(L)'
;IREPFDPCNILKSQTGTNGRVFYPKQNSIEEWVEASQNYQAFADKMQAEFFRRDPLCVSFAVHLFIDAWPAGWMKTIMDCERTPKKAYFAYRNALTPVLLSFRTDRTTFYDGETVKIESFLSNDLNSDVNGTVTYVLVNSRGETVLSKTEKIGQKACGTGYVNTVEFKIDGVEDREKFTLKGYFTDGRNESANELAVEIFGNTDYEEDPDIEVIELN
;
A
#
# COMPACT_ATOMS: atom_id res chain seq x y z
N ILE A 1 29.73 8.02 2.38
CA ILE A 1 29.19 7.45 1.13
C ILE A 1 30.27 7.66 0.09
N ARG A 2 30.68 6.59 -0.60
CA ARG A 2 31.71 6.66 -1.65
C ARG A 2 31.05 6.78 -3.01
N GLU A 3 31.59 7.62 -3.87
CA GLU A 3 31.23 7.70 -5.27
C GLU A 3 31.95 6.59 -6.08
N PRO A 4 31.30 5.96 -7.08
CA PRO A 4 29.89 6.15 -7.44
C PRO A 4 28.95 5.60 -6.37
N PHE A 5 27.73 6.16 -6.30
CA PHE A 5 26.70 5.69 -5.38
C PHE A 5 26.38 4.21 -5.67
N ASP A 6 26.56 3.38 -4.66
CA ASP A 6 26.17 1.97 -4.70
C ASP A 6 25.38 1.67 -3.41
N PRO A 7 24.07 1.36 -3.52
CA PRO A 7 23.25 1.00 -2.37
C PRO A 7 23.84 -0.14 -1.54
N CYS A 8 24.61 -1.03 -2.17
CA CYS A 8 25.27 -2.14 -1.49
C CYS A 8 26.37 -1.70 -0.55
N ASN A 9 26.99 -0.54 -0.82
CA ASN A 9 28.05 0.02 0.01
C ASN A 9 27.53 0.80 1.23
N ILE A 10 26.26 1.20 1.22
CA ILE A 10 25.63 1.84 2.39
C ILE A 10 25.43 0.82 3.51
N LEU A 11 25.56 -0.48 3.23
CA LEU A 11 24.77 -1.45 3.92
C LEU A 11 25.47 -2.72 4.27
N LYS A 12 26.17 -2.61 5.31
CA LYS A 12 26.41 -3.75 6.20
C LYS A 12 25.22 -4.05 7.13
N SER A 13 24.05 -3.48 6.86
CA SER A 13 22.83 -3.63 7.65
C SER A 13 21.68 -4.16 6.79
N GLN A 14 20.57 -4.52 7.41
CA GLN A 14 19.34 -5.05 6.77
C GLN A 14 18.82 -4.22 5.58
N THR A 15 19.17 -2.93 5.54
CA THR A 15 18.78 -1.99 4.50
C THR A 15 19.32 -2.32 3.10
N GLY A 16 20.50 -2.95 2.99
CA GLY A 16 21.07 -3.32 1.68
C GLY A 16 20.28 -4.36 0.91
N THR A 17 19.79 -5.33 1.64
CA THR A 17 18.92 -6.36 1.04
C THR A 17 17.63 -5.73 0.51
N ASN A 18 17.00 -4.84 1.28
CA ASN A 18 15.78 -4.18 0.86
C ASN A 18 16.00 -3.25 -0.34
N GLY A 19 17.12 -2.51 -0.36
CA GLY A 19 17.46 -1.64 -1.49
C GLY A 19 17.67 -2.39 -2.82
N ARG A 20 18.07 -3.67 -2.74
CA ARG A 20 18.25 -4.50 -3.95
C ARG A 20 16.95 -5.16 -4.43
N VAL A 21 16.09 -5.55 -3.50
CA VAL A 21 14.94 -6.43 -3.80
C VAL A 21 13.65 -5.66 -3.93
N PHE A 22 13.43 -4.67 -3.06
CA PHE A 22 12.12 -4.02 -2.93
C PHE A 22 12.10 -2.57 -3.42
N TYR A 23 13.27 -1.92 -3.59
CA TYR A 23 13.29 -0.54 -4.05
C TYR A 23 13.50 -0.48 -5.56
N PRO A 24 12.93 0.51 -6.25
CA PRO A 24 13.30 0.79 -7.63
C PRO A 24 14.79 1.13 -7.71
N LYS A 25 15.37 1.01 -8.89
CA LYS A 25 16.80 1.34 -9.11
C LYS A 25 17.06 2.79 -8.67
N GLN A 26 18.10 2.98 -7.84
CA GLN A 26 18.52 4.28 -7.34
C GLN A 26 19.89 4.64 -7.91
N ASN A 27 20.08 5.90 -8.25
CA ASN A 27 21.34 6.44 -8.78
C ASN A 27 21.95 7.49 -7.84
N SER A 28 21.24 7.89 -6.77
CA SER A 28 21.71 8.83 -5.76
C SER A 28 21.27 8.42 -4.36
N ILE A 29 21.84 9.07 -3.35
CA ILE A 29 21.45 8.85 -1.96
C ILE A 29 20.03 9.38 -1.70
N GLU A 30 19.67 10.48 -2.33
CA GLU A 30 18.35 11.10 -2.21
C GLU A 30 17.27 10.14 -2.73
N GLU A 31 17.49 9.55 -3.92
CA GLU A 31 16.59 8.54 -4.47
C GLU A 31 16.48 7.32 -3.56
N TRP A 32 17.58 6.90 -2.95
CA TRP A 32 17.57 5.78 -2.01
C TRP A 32 16.81 6.11 -0.73
N VAL A 33 17.00 7.30 -0.15
CA VAL A 33 16.25 7.75 1.03
C VAL A 33 14.76 7.82 0.71
N GLU A 34 14.41 8.38 -0.44
CA GLU A 34 13.02 8.47 -0.91
C GLU A 34 12.39 7.09 -1.06
N ALA A 35 13.05 6.17 -1.74
CA ALA A 35 12.57 4.82 -1.96
C ALA A 35 12.42 4.05 -0.64
N SER A 36 13.38 4.18 0.28
CA SER A 36 13.35 3.51 1.57
C SER A 36 12.22 4.04 2.46
N GLN A 37 11.98 5.34 2.48
CA GLN A 37 10.87 5.95 3.23
C GLN A 37 9.51 5.60 2.63
N ASN A 38 9.39 5.54 1.31
CA ASN A 38 8.16 5.10 0.65
C ASN A 38 7.84 3.64 0.98
N TYR A 39 8.85 2.77 0.94
CA TYR A 39 8.66 1.36 1.28
C TYR A 39 8.28 1.17 2.75
N GLN A 40 8.94 1.88 3.68
CA GLN A 40 8.57 1.84 5.09
C GLN A 40 7.14 2.32 5.31
N ALA A 41 6.74 3.44 4.70
CA ALA A 41 5.38 3.97 4.81
C ALA A 41 4.33 2.97 4.30
N PHE A 42 4.61 2.31 3.18
CA PHE A 42 3.77 1.25 2.63
C PHE A 42 3.66 0.05 3.59
N ALA A 43 4.80 -0.45 4.09
CA ALA A 43 4.84 -1.62 4.97
C ALA A 43 4.12 -1.37 6.30
N ASP A 44 4.38 -0.22 6.95
CA ASP A 44 3.76 0.13 8.23
C ASP A 44 2.24 0.33 8.07
N LYS A 45 1.79 0.97 6.98
CA LYS A 45 0.38 1.09 6.64
C LYS A 45 -0.27 -0.28 6.46
N MET A 46 0.32 -1.13 5.63
CA MET A 46 -0.20 -2.47 5.32
C MET A 46 -0.34 -3.32 6.59
N GLN A 47 0.66 -3.30 7.46
CA GLN A 47 0.64 -4.05 8.72
C GLN A 47 -0.43 -3.51 9.67
N ALA A 48 -0.52 -2.20 9.86
CA ALA A 48 -1.53 -1.60 10.72
C ALA A 48 -2.95 -1.92 10.25
N GLU A 49 -3.21 -1.79 8.95
CA GLU A 49 -4.51 -2.13 8.36
C GLU A 49 -4.82 -3.62 8.48
N PHE A 50 -3.81 -4.49 8.29
CA PHE A 50 -3.98 -5.93 8.47
C PHE A 50 -4.40 -6.27 9.89
N PHE A 51 -3.70 -5.76 10.91
CA PHE A 51 -4.04 -6.01 12.30
C PHE A 51 -5.41 -5.46 12.69
N ARG A 52 -5.80 -4.30 12.15
CA ARG A 52 -7.12 -3.72 12.41
C ARG A 52 -8.28 -4.48 11.77
N ARG A 53 -8.02 -5.24 10.72
CA ARG A 53 -9.02 -6.14 10.12
C ARG A 53 -9.19 -7.46 10.87
N ASP A 54 -8.23 -7.84 11.71
CA ASP A 54 -8.30 -9.08 12.50
C ASP A 54 -9.06 -8.83 13.81
N PRO A 55 -10.26 -9.39 13.98
CA PRO A 55 -11.06 -9.21 15.20
C PRO A 55 -10.42 -9.87 16.44
N LEU A 56 -9.41 -10.71 16.28
CA LEU A 56 -8.67 -11.34 17.37
C LEU A 56 -7.45 -10.53 17.80
N CYS A 57 -7.02 -9.55 17.00
CA CYS A 57 -5.90 -8.69 17.32
C CYS A 57 -6.33 -7.61 18.29
N VAL A 58 -5.90 -7.72 19.54
CA VAL A 58 -6.25 -6.76 20.61
C VAL A 58 -5.26 -5.60 20.74
N SER A 59 -4.05 -5.74 20.20
CA SER A 59 -3.03 -4.70 20.30
C SER A 59 -1.90 -4.95 19.30
N PHE A 60 -1.34 -3.87 18.76
CA PHE A 60 -0.10 -3.88 17.98
C PHE A 60 0.62 -2.54 18.15
N ALA A 61 1.91 -2.53 17.88
CA ALA A 61 2.74 -1.32 18.00
C ALA A 61 3.82 -1.30 16.93
N VAL A 62 4.14 -0.09 16.44
CA VAL A 62 5.27 0.10 15.53
C VAL A 62 6.60 -0.04 16.28
N HIS A 63 7.56 -0.68 15.67
CA HIS A 63 8.91 -0.80 16.17
C HIS A 63 9.89 -0.23 15.15
N LEU A 64 10.49 0.91 15.44
CA LEU A 64 10.59 1.81 16.58
C LEU A 64 9.89 3.15 16.29
N PHE A 65 9.54 3.89 17.35
CA PHE A 65 8.88 5.18 17.19
C PHE A 65 9.86 6.29 16.82
N ILE A 66 10.97 6.43 17.56
CA ILE A 66 11.96 7.52 17.40
C ILE A 66 13.38 7.00 17.51
N ASP A 67 14.31 7.57 16.75
CA ASP A 67 15.74 7.34 16.90
C ASP A 67 16.28 8.10 18.12
N ALA A 68 17.15 7.44 18.90
CA ALA A 68 17.78 8.05 20.07
C ALA A 68 18.97 8.96 19.71
N TRP A 69 19.57 8.78 18.53
CA TRP A 69 20.68 9.54 17.95
C TRP A 69 20.64 9.47 16.43
N PRO A 70 21.42 10.26 15.68
CA PRO A 70 21.50 10.15 14.24
C PRO A 70 21.93 8.73 13.84
N ALA A 71 20.98 7.94 13.38
CA ALA A 71 21.18 6.55 12.98
C ALA A 71 20.54 6.29 11.61
N GLY A 72 21.24 5.56 10.76
CA GLY A 72 20.74 5.14 9.47
C GLY A 72 19.82 3.90 9.55
N TRP A 73 19.01 3.78 10.59
CA TRP A 73 18.09 2.65 10.76
C TRP A 73 16.75 2.91 10.10
N MET A 74 16.26 1.92 9.39
CA MET A 74 15.00 2.00 8.66
C MET A 74 13.76 1.91 9.54
N LYS A 75 13.89 1.45 10.77
CA LYS A 75 12.72 0.98 11.55
C LYS A 75 11.97 2.10 12.26
N THR A 76 12.62 3.24 12.50
CA THR A 76 11.96 4.35 13.18
C THR A 76 11.08 5.15 12.23
N ILE A 77 9.92 5.57 12.72
CA ILE A 77 9.01 6.45 11.97
C ILE A 77 9.28 7.93 12.18
N MET A 78 10.20 8.26 13.11
CA MET A 78 10.64 9.61 13.44
C MET A 78 12.14 9.61 13.67
N ASP A 79 12.85 10.64 13.22
CA ASP A 79 14.30 10.77 13.46
C ASP A 79 14.62 11.29 14.86
N CYS A 80 15.93 11.39 15.19
CA CYS A 80 16.39 11.83 16.48
C CYS A 80 16.11 13.32 16.78
N GLU A 81 15.87 14.13 15.77
CA GLU A 81 15.47 15.54 15.88
C GLU A 81 13.93 15.70 15.96
N ARG A 82 13.20 14.58 16.01
CA ARG A 82 11.75 14.51 16.04
C ARG A 82 11.08 14.94 14.73
N THR A 83 11.81 14.87 13.61
CA THR A 83 11.24 15.07 12.29
C THR A 83 10.50 13.81 11.86
N PRO A 84 9.20 13.88 11.55
CA PRO A 84 8.45 12.71 11.13
C PRO A 84 8.87 12.27 9.72
N LYS A 85 9.11 10.97 9.56
CA LYS A 85 9.32 10.33 8.26
C LYS A 85 7.96 10.06 7.58
N LYS A 86 7.95 9.66 6.32
CA LYS A 86 6.70 9.32 5.60
C LYS A 86 5.87 8.26 6.33
N ALA A 87 6.53 7.28 6.93
CA ALA A 87 5.89 6.22 7.70
C ALA A 87 5.09 6.74 8.91
N TYR A 88 5.51 7.83 9.55
CA TYR A 88 4.73 8.44 10.62
C TYR A 88 3.33 8.86 10.16
N PHE A 89 3.24 9.52 9.01
CA PHE A 89 1.95 9.97 8.48
C PHE A 89 1.09 8.81 8.00
N ALA A 90 1.70 7.83 7.34
CA ALA A 90 1.00 6.62 6.88
C ALA A 90 0.43 5.82 8.07
N TYR A 91 1.25 5.61 9.10
CA TYR A 91 0.85 4.89 10.31
C TYR A 91 -0.23 5.66 11.10
N ARG A 92 -0.05 6.98 11.27
CA ARG A 92 -1.08 7.84 11.90
C ARG A 92 -2.42 7.74 11.19
N ASN A 93 -2.43 7.77 9.85
CA ASN A 93 -3.66 7.65 9.07
C ASN A 93 -4.29 6.27 9.21
N ALA A 94 -3.47 5.20 9.26
CA ALA A 94 -3.94 3.85 9.51
C ALA A 94 -4.49 3.62 10.93
N LEU A 95 -4.24 4.55 11.86
CA LEU A 95 -4.76 4.53 13.24
C LEU A 95 -5.93 5.50 13.48
N THR A 96 -6.52 6.07 12.43
CA THR A 96 -7.74 6.89 12.60
C THR A 96 -8.87 6.05 13.19
N PRO A 97 -9.69 6.60 14.12
CA PRO A 97 -10.73 5.82 14.82
C PRO A 97 -11.71 5.12 13.87
N VAL A 98 -12.07 5.77 12.76
CA VAL A 98 -12.85 5.14 11.69
C VAL A 98 -11.96 5.02 10.48
N LEU A 99 -11.68 3.80 10.05
CA LEU A 99 -10.73 3.52 8.95
C LEU A 99 -11.40 2.70 7.85
N LEU A 100 -11.45 3.26 6.65
CA LEU A 100 -11.66 2.50 5.42
C LEU A 100 -10.31 1.90 4.98
N SER A 101 -10.25 0.59 4.78
CA SER A 101 -9.02 -0.09 4.33
C SER A 101 -9.28 -1.05 3.18
N PHE A 102 -8.22 -1.35 2.43
CA PHE A 102 -8.29 -2.22 1.26
C PHE A 102 -7.47 -3.49 1.45
N ARG A 103 -7.92 -4.58 0.81
CA ARG A 103 -7.19 -5.85 0.72
C ARG A 103 -7.26 -6.40 -0.70
N THR A 104 -6.15 -6.88 -1.19
CA THR A 104 -6.05 -7.69 -2.40
C THR A 104 -4.99 -8.77 -2.18
N ASP A 105 -5.05 -9.84 -2.93
CA ASP A 105 -4.06 -10.93 -2.90
C ASP A 105 -2.76 -10.56 -3.61
N ARG A 106 -2.85 -9.66 -4.59
CA ARG A 106 -1.69 -9.15 -5.36
C ARG A 106 -1.95 -7.73 -5.86
N THR A 107 -0.88 -7.06 -6.25
CA THR A 107 -0.94 -5.69 -6.79
C THR A 107 -0.54 -5.61 -8.27
N THR A 108 -0.22 -6.74 -8.87
CA THR A 108 0.15 -6.84 -10.29
C THR A 108 -0.79 -7.80 -11.01
N PHE A 109 -1.27 -7.38 -12.17
CA PHE A 109 -2.23 -8.11 -12.99
C PHE A 109 -1.83 -8.01 -14.46
N TYR A 110 -2.39 -8.86 -15.31
CA TYR A 110 -2.24 -8.76 -16.77
C TYR A 110 -3.45 -8.11 -17.39
N ASP A 111 -3.26 -7.58 -18.58
CA ASP A 111 -4.34 -7.00 -19.39
C ASP A 111 -5.48 -8.01 -19.57
N GLY A 112 -6.70 -7.54 -19.39
CA GLY A 112 -7.88 -8.38 -19.46
C GLY A 112 -8.20 -9.23 -18.24
N GLU A 113 -7.36 -9.23 -17.19
CA GLU A 113 -7.70 -9.88 -15.92
C GLU A 113 -8.73 -9.08 -15.11
N THR A 114 -9.54 -9.79 -14.34
CA THR A 114 -10.44 -9.16 -13.37
C THR A 114 -9.70 -8.87 -12.08
N VAL A 115 -9.58 -7.60 -11.77
CA VAL A 115 -9.01 -7.11 -10.50
C VAL A 115 -10.10 -7.09 -9.44
N LYS A 116 -9.82 -7.67 -8.27
CA LYS A 116 -10.72 -7.68 -7.11
C LYS A 116 -10.03 -7.06 -5.91
N ILE A 117 -10.61 -5.99 -5.39
CA ILE A 117 -10.12 -5.28 -4.21
C ILE A 117 -11.24 -5.26 -3.18
N GLU A 118 -11.03 -5.94 -2.08
CA GLU A 118 -11.95 -5.93 -0.95
C GLU A 118 -11.77 -4.68 -0.11
N SER A 119 -12.85 -4.13 0.39
CA SER A 119 -12.84 -2.99 1.31
C SER A 119 -13.44 -3.38 2.68
N PHE A 120 -12.88 -2.80 3.71
CA PHE A 120 -13.24 -3.02 5.11
C PHE A 120 -13.42 -1.67 5.81
N LEU A 121 -14.35 -1.61 6.76
CA LEU A 121 -14.50 -0.46 7.64
C LEU A 121 -14.23 -0.92 9.07
N SER A 122 -13.21 -0.31 9.71
CA SER A 122 -12.92 -0.47 11.13
C SER A 122 -13.48 0.74 11.89
N ASN A 123 -14.17 0.49 13.01
CA ASN A 123 -14.75 1.51 13.85
C ASN A 123 -14.33 1.27 15.31
N ASP A 124 -13.39 2.08 15.81
CA ASP A 124 -12.91 2.00 17.20
C ASP A 124 -13.72 2.91 18.15
N LEU A 125 -14.77 3.58 17.65
CA LEU A 125 -15.65 4.40 18.47
C LEU A 125 -16.61 3.53 19.28
N ASN A 126 -17.08 4.08 20.40
CA ASN A 126 -18.11 3.45 21.25
C ASN A 126 -19.54 3.61 20.69
N SER A 127 -19.68 4.05 19.45
CA SER A 127 -20.98 4.24 18.78
C SER A 127 -20.91 3.69 17.36
N ASP A 128 -22.06 3.22 16.88
CA ASP A 128 -22.21 2.80 15.49
C ASP A 128 -21.96 3.98 14.55
N VAL A 129 -21.31 3.71 13.41
CA VAL A 129 -21.17 4.67 12.32
C VAL A 129 -22.01 4.23 11.13
N ASN A 130 -22.69 5.18 10.48
CA ASN A 130 -23.47 4.97 9.28
C ASN A 130 -23.20 6.13 8.33
N GLY A 131 -22.72 5.83 7.14
CA GLY A 131 -22.29 6.85 6.20
C GLY A 131 -22.28 6.35 4.76
N THR A 132 -21.46 6.98 3.97
CA THR A 132 -21.26 6.61 2.56
C THR A 132 -19.77 6.39 2.30
N VAL A 133 -19.50 5.44 1.42
CA VAL A 133 -18.17 5.27 0.81
C VAL A 133 -18.25 5.57 -0.67
N THR A 134 -17.31 6.38 -1.16
CA THR A 134 -17.12 6.63 -2.59
C THR A 134 -15.80 6.02 -3.03
N TYR A 135 -15.86 5.11 -3.97
CA TYR A 135 -14.70 4.51 -4.64
C TYR A 135 -14.44 5.23 -5.95
N VAL A 136 -13.19 5.56 -6.21
CA VAL A 136 -12.76 6.18 -7.47
C VAL A 136 -11.50 5.47 -7.96
N LEU A 137 -11.55 4.84 -9.12
CA LEU A 137 -10.38 4.29 -9.79
C LEU A 137 -9.84 5.34 -10.76
N VAL A 138 -8.56 5.67 -10.60
CA VAL A 138 -7.88 6.60 -11.50
C VAL A 138 -6.70 5.92 -12.18
N ASN A 139 -6.44 6.30 -13.43
CA ASN A 139 -5.28 5.84 -14.18
C ASN A 139 -4.03 6.70 -13.88
N SER A 140 -2.91 6.38 -14.54
CA SER A 140 -1.63 7.09 -14.41
C SER A 140 -1.69 8.58 -14.79
N ARG A 141 -2.66 8.98 -15.62
CA ARG A 141 -2.91 10.37 -16.02
C ARG A 141 -3.84 11.12 -15.07
N GLY A 142 -4.37 10.44 -14.03
CA GLY A 142 -5.33 11.02 -13.09
C GLY A 142 -6.77 11.03 -13.61
N GLU A 143 -7.05 10.38 -14.73
CA GLU A 143 -8.40 10.28 -15.28
C GLU A 143 -9.21 9.23 -14.51
N THR A 144 -10.48 9.54 -14.23
CA THR A 144 -11.38 8.61 -13.55
C THR A 144 -11.87 7.53 -14.51
N VAL A 145 -11.54 6.28 -14.19
CA VAL A 145 -11.98 5.10 -14.94
C VAL A 145 -13.27 4.53 -14.37
N LEU A 146 -13.43 4.56 -13.05
CA LEU A 146 -14.61 4.07 -12.35
C LEU A 146 -14.91 4.97 -11.16
N SER A 147 -16.19 5.21 -10.90
CA SER A 147 -16.67 5.86 -9.68
C SER A 147 -17.94 5.18 -9.20
N LYS A 148 -18.00 4.84 -7.90
CA LYS A 148 -19.14 4.18 -7.26
C LYS A 148 -19.31 4.68 -5.85
N THR A 149 -20.56 4.97 -5.45
CA THR A 149 -20.88 5.39 -4.08
C THR A 149 -21.92 4.43 -3.47
N GLU A 150 -21.67 4.03 -2.22
CA GLU A 150 -22.52 3.09 -1.49
C GLU A 150 -22.77 3.56 -0.07
N LYS A 151 -23.93 3.20 0.49
CA LYS A 151 -24.22 3.39 1.91
C LYS A 151 -23.67 2.21 2.69
N ILE A 152 -22.95 2.51 3.76
CA ILE A 152 -22.32 1.50 4.62
C ILE A 152 -22.50 1.87 6.08
N GLY A 153 -22.40 0.87 6.95
CA GLY A 153 -22.38 1.06 8.40
C GLY A 153 -21.47 0.05 9.07
N GLN A 154 -20.95 0.44 10.23
CA GLN A 154 -20.14 -0.43 11.08
C GLN A 154 -20.53 -0.25 12.54
N LYS A 155 -20.67 -1.38 13.26
CA LYS A 155 -20.95 -1.39 14.68
C LYS A 155 -19.81 -0.79 15.48
N ALA A 156 -20.14 -0.26 16.66
CA ALA A 156 -19.19 0.21 17.65
C ALA A 156 -18.14 -0.86 17.97
N CYS A 157 -16.89 -0.43 18.16
CA CYS A 157 -15.76 -1.30 18.50
C CYS A 157 -15.63 -2.53 17.59
N GLY A 158 -15.87 -2.36 16.29
CA GLY A 158 -15.91 -3.48 15.35
C GLY A 158 -15.21 -3.21 14.03
N THR A 159 -14.91 -4.27 13.34
CA THR A 159 -14.41 -4.24 11.96
C THR A 159 -15.24 -5.18 11.09
N GLY A 160 -15.45 -4.81 9.85
CA GLY A 160 -16.27 -5.61 8.93
C GLY A 160 -15.92 -5.39 7.48
N TYR A 161 -16.13 -6.46 6.70
CA TYR A 161 -16.12 -6.39 5.25
C TYR A 161 -17.27 -5.49 4.78
N VAL A 162 -16.96 -4.62 3.85
CA VAL A 162 -17.93 -3.70 3.24
C VAL A 162 -18.34 -4.21 1.85
N ASN A 163 -17.38 -4.34 0.96
CA ASN A 163 -17.64 -4.60 -0.45
C ASN A 163 -16.37 -5.08 -1.15
N THR A 164 -16.54 -5.70 -2.32
CA THR A 164 -15.47 -5.93 -3.31
C THR A 164 -15.66 -4.98 -4.48
N VAL A 165 -14.67 -4.16 -4.75
CA VAL A 165 -14.58 -3.38 -5.97
C VAL A 165 -13.95 -4.26 -7.04
N GLU A 166 -14.73 -4.58 -8.07
CA GLU A 166 -14.26 -5.37 -9.22
C GLU A 166 -14.18 -4.47 -10.45
N PHE A 167 -13.10 -4.63 -11.21
CA PHE A 167 -12.93 -3.95 -12.48
C PHE A 167 -12.02 -4.77 -13.40
N LYS A 168 -12.14 -4.50 -14.69
CA LYS A 168 -11.32 -5.07 -15.74
C LYS A 168 -10.79 -3.94 -16.60
N ILE A 169 -9.52 -4.00 -16.95
CA ILE A 169 -8.88 -3.07 -17.87
C ILE A 169 -8.42 -3.88 -19.07
N ASP A 170 -8.71 -3.37 -20.24
CA ASP A 170 -8.33 -3.97 -21.52
C ASP A 170 -7.56 -2.93 -22.35
N GLY A 171 -6.56 -3.35 -23.11
CA GLY A 171 -5.80 -2.52 -24.05
C GLY A 171 -4.56 -1.85 -23.44
N VAL A 172 -4.01 -2.40 -22.36
CA VAL A 172 -2.70 -2.00 -21.86
C VAL A 172 -1.62 -2.64 -22.73
N GLU A 173 -0.81 -1.82 -23.40
CA GLU A 173 0.21 -2.31 -24.34
C GLU A 173 1.49 -2.77 -23.61
N ASP A 174 1.96 -2.03 -22.63
CA ASP A 174 3.18 -2.34 -21.84
C ASP A 174 2.85 -2.44 -20.36
N ARG A 175 2.73 -1.30 -19.69
CA ARG A 175 2.48 -1.21 -18.25
C ARG A 175 1.73 0.05 -17.91
N GLU A 176 0.67 -0.07 -17.14
CA GLU A 176 -0.07 1.09 -16.62
C GLU A 176 -0.40 0.92 -15.14
N LYS A 177 -0.30 2.02 -14.39
CA LYS A 177 -0.63 2.08 -12.98
C LYS A 177 -2.02 2.65 -12.79
N PHE A 178 -2.83 1.95 -11.99
CA PHE A 178 -4.13 2.41 -11.53
C PHE A 178 -4.12 2.57 -10.02
N THR A 179 -4.89 3.52 -9.51
CA THR A 179 -5.03 3.72 -8.06
C THR A 179 -6.51 3.74 -7.71
N LEU A 180 -6.93 2.76 -6.90
CA LEU A 180 -8.23 2.78 -6.27
C LEU A 180 -8.17 3.69 -5.04
N LYS A 181 -8.96 4.75 -5.03
CA LYS A 181 -9.16 5.66 -3.92
C LYS A 181 -10.52 5.41 -3.30
N GLY A 182 -10.59 5.42 -1.98
CA GLY A 182 -11.83 5.28 -1.22
C GLY A 182 -11.97 6.41 -0.23
N TYR A 183 -13.18 6.93 -0.13
CA TYR A 183 -13.53 8.03 0.76
C TYR A 183 -14.78 7.66 1.54
N PHE A 184 -14.65 7.50 2.86
CA PHE A 184 -15.78 7.31 3.77
C PHE A 184 -16.10 8.61 4.46
N THR A 185 -17.40 8.90 4.62
CA THR A 185 -17.89 9.95 5.51
C THR A 185 -19.28 9.60 6.09
N ASP A 186 -19.47 9.92 7.36
CA ASP A 186 -20.78 9.93 8.04
C ASP A 186 -21.22 11.36 8.42
N GLY A 187 -20.50 12.39 7.91
CA GLY A 187 -20.71 13.80 8.24
C GLY A 187 -19.99 14.27 9.50
N ARG A 188 -19.42 13.36 10.30
CA ARG A 188 -18.59 13.66 11.49
C ARG A 188 -17.20 13.03 11.40
N ASN A 189 -17.14 11.82 10.90
CA ASN A 189 -15.90 11.07 10.71
C ASN A 189 -15.62 10.96 9.22
N GLU A 190 -14.36 11.11 8.87
CA GLU A 190 -13.86 10.97 7.50
C GLU A 190 -12.67 10.01 7.48
N SER A 191 -12.62 9.18 6.45
CA SER A 191 -11.50 8.31 6.18
C SER A 191 -11.21 8.27 4.68
N ALA A 192 -9.96 8.50 4.32
CA ALA A 192 -9.48 8.35 2.95
C ALA A 192 -8.38 7.30 2.91
N ASN A 193 -8.44 6.45 1.91
CA ASN A 193 -7.44 5.43 1.68
C ASN A 193 -7.23 5.20 0.19
N GLU A 194 -6.06 4.65 -0.17
CA GLU A 194 -5.75 4.31 -1.54
C GLU A 194 -4.93 3.02 -1.64
N LEU A 195 -5.12 2.31 -2.73
CA LEU A 195 -4.36 1.13 -3.10
C LEU A 195 -4.01 1.22 -4.60
N ALA A 196 -2.72 1.11 -4.89
CA ALA A 196 -2.23 1.09 -6.26
C ALA A 196 -2.12 -0.36 -6.76
N VAL A 197 -2.49 -0.56 -8.03
CA VAL A 197 -2.26 -1.79 -8.79
C VAL A 197 -1.58 -1.46 -10.11
N GLU A 198 -0.83 -2.41 -10.65
CA GLU A 198 -0.17 -2.30 -11.93
C GLU A 198 -0.71 -3.37 -12.87
N ILE A 199 -1.03 -2.96 -14.07
CA ILE A 199 -1.51 -3.85 -15.13
C ILE A 199 -0.46 -3.89 -16.22
N PHE A 200 -0.04 -5.09 -16.56
CA PHE A 200 0.94 -5.35 -17.60
C PHE A 200 0.23 -5.82 -18.86
N GLY A 201 0.66 -5.31 -19.99
CA GLY A 201 0.22 -5.79 -21.29
C GLY A 201 0.58 -7.26 -21.49
N ASN A 202 -0.24 -7.96 -22.24
CA ASN A 202 0.08 -9.31 -22.68
C ASN A 202 1.16 -9.21 -23.75
N THR A 203 2.38 -9.62 -23.43
CA THR A 203 3.39 -9.84 -24.45
C THR A 203 3.19 -11.20 -25.06
N ASP A 204 3.08 -11.27 -26.38
CA ASP A 204 3.20 -12.54 -27.09
C ASP A 204 4.60 -13.10 -26.80
N TYR A 205 4.65 -14.16 -26.02
CA TYR A 205 5.87 -14.89 -25.80
C TYR A 205 6.19 -15.62 -27.12
N GLU A 206 7.22 -15.15 -27.85
CA GLU A 206 7.87 -16.01 -28.82
C GLU A 206 8.56 -17.10 -28.00
N GLU A 207 8.10 -18.36 -28.18
CA GLU A 207 8.75 -19.51 -27.57
C GLU A 207 10.23 -19.49 -27.95
N ASP A 208 11.09 -19.30 -26.97
CA ASP A 208 12.52 -19.44 -27.17
C ASP A 208 12.79 -20.91 -27.53
N PRO A 209 13.23 -21.23 -28.76
CA PRO A 209 13.42 -22.60 -29.21
C PRO A 209 14.46 -23.37 -28.38
N ASP A 210 15.24 -22.68 -27.56
CA ASP A 210 16.25 -23.26 -26.66
C ASP A 210 15.71 -23.54 -25.24
N ILE A 211 14.44 -23.21 -24.95
CA ILE A 211 13.81 -23.46 -23.65
C ILE A 211 12.78 -24.60 -23.78
N GLU A 212 13.08 -25.74 -23.18
CA GLU A 212 12.15 -26.85 -23.04
C GLU A 212 11.19 -26.59 -21.86
N VAL A 213 9.89 -26.39 -22.17
CA VAL A 213 8.84 -26.24 -21.14
C VAL A 213 8.44 -27.63 -20.64
N ILE A 214 8.79 -27.97 -19.40
CA ILE A 214 8.38 -29.21 -18.76
C ILE A 214 7.09 -28.95 -17.99
N GLU A 215 5.96 -29.46 -18.47
CA GLU A 215 4.72 -29.51 -17.71
C GLU A 215 4.86 -30.57 -16.59
N LEU A 216 4.82 -30.14 -15.35
CA LEU A 216 4.74 -31.01 -14.19
C LEU A 216 3.27 -31.40 -13.97
N ASN A 217 2.94 -32.64 -14.31
CA ASN A 217 1.63 -33.27 -14.01
C ASN A 217 1.47 -33.62 -12.54
#